data_a8c997f5fb7dddc7e3e948d57fddefbe
#
_entry.id   a8c997f5fb7dddc7e3e948d57fddefbe
#
_cell.length_a   1.000
_cell.length_b   1.000
_cell.length_c   1.000
_cell.angle_alpha   90.00
_cell.angle_beta   90.00
_cell.angle_gamma   90.00
#
_symmetry.space_group_name_H-M   'P 1'
#
loop_
_entity.id
_entity.type
_entity.pdbx_description
1 polymer ?
#
loop_
_entity_poly.entity_id
_entity_poly.type
_entity_poly.pdbx_seq_one_letter_code
_entity_poly.pdbx_strand_id
1 'polypeptide(L)'
;MCIRDRIRGAVKLAFNPNQTQRDELYKARVNPVTSFPGQGIVLFGDKTAQSKPSAFDRINVRRLFIVLEKAVSTAAKFQLFEFNDEFTRAQFRNLVEPFLRDVQGRRGLTDFSVVCDDSNNTGDVIDRNEFRADIFIKPARSINFIQLNFIATRSGVAFSEVAGS
;
A
#
# COMPACT_ATOMS: atom_id res chain seq x y z
N MET A 1 -7.32 -0.92 -4.89
CA MET A 1 -7.30 -2.40 -4.78
C MET A 1 -8.21 -2.82 -3.65
N CYS A 2 -9.33 -3.46 -4.00
CA CYS A 2 -10.31 -3.91 -3.01
C CYS A 2 -9.88 -5.28 -2.48
N ILE A 3 -9.33 -5.34 -1.27
CA ILE A 3 -8.88 -6.59 -0.64
C ILE A 3 -10.09 -7.42 -0.15
N ARG A 4 -11.25 -6.77 -0.01
CA ARG A 4 -12.52 -7.38 0.34
C ARG A 4 -13.39 -7.51 -0.90
N ASP A 5 -12.91 -8.21 -1.91
CA ASP A 5 -13.68 -8.40 -3.13
C ASP A 5 -14.51 -9.68 -3.07
N ARG A 6 -15.71 -9.59 -3.64
CA ARG A 6 -16.56 -10.73 -3.87
C ARG A 6 -15.90 -11.64 -4.92
N ILE A 7 -15.78 -12.92 -4.60
CA ILE A 7 -15.24 -13.90 -5.53
C ILE A 7 -16.32 -14.22 -6.56
N ARG A 8 -16.07 -13.80 -7.79
CA ARG A 8 -17.01 -14.03 -8.91
C ARG A 8 -17.06 -15.52 -9.26
N GLY A 9 -18.25 -16.02 -9.51
CA GLY A 9 -18.46 -17.41 -9.91
C GLY A 9 -18.40 -18.44 -8.77
N ALA A 10 -18.07 -18.03 -7.54
CA ALA A 10 -18.12 -18.93 -6.39
C ALA A 10 -19.58 -19.09 -5.92
N VAL A 11 -20.07 -20.33 -5.93
CA VAL A 11 -21.45 -20.67 -5.55
C VAL A 11 -21.56 -21.09 -4.10
N LYS A 12 -20.59 -21.88 -3.62
CA LYS A 12 -20.61 -22.48 -2.26
C LYS A 12 -19.20 -22.65 -1.74
N LEU A 13 -19.04 -22.51 -0.44
CA LEU A 13 -17.82 -22.88 0.28
C LEU A 13 -17.96 -24.31 0.82
N ALA A 14 -16.88 -25.10 0.78
CA ALA A 14 -16.84 -26.39 1.45
C ALA A 14 -16.96 -26.26 2.96
N PHE A 15 -16.36 -25.18 3.50
CA PHE A 15 -16.40 -24.82 4.90
C PHE A 15 -16.50 -23.30 5.04
N ASN A 16 -17.42 -22.82 5.89
CA ASN A 16 -17.58 -21.40 6.19
C ASN A 16 -17.17 -21.15 7.64
N PRO A 17 -16.00 -20.53 7.90
CA PRO A 17 -15.52 -20.35 9.27
C PRO A 17 -16.41 -19.38 10.04
N ASN A 18 -16.70 -19.69 11.30
CA ASN A 18 -17.37 -18.79 12.24
C ASN A 18 -16.42 -17.64 12.68
N GLN A 19 -16.91 -16.70 13.48
CA GLN A 19 -16.12 -15.54 13.90
C GLN A 19 -14.86 -15.95 14.65
N THR A 20 -14.95 -16.83 15.64
CA THR A 20 -13.80 -17.28 16.43
C THR A 20 -12.73 -17.95 15.55
N GLN A 21 -13.17 -18.83 14.64
CA GLN A 21 -12.27 -19.50 13.70
C GLN A 21 -11.61 -18.53 12.74
N ARG A 22 -12.33 -17.50 12.27
CA ARG A 22 -11.73 -16.42 11.45
C ARG A 22 -10.67 -15.64 12.21
N ASP A 23 -10.92 -15.35 13.49
CA ASP A 23 -9.98 -14.63 14.35
C ASP A 23 -8.70 -15.45 14.59
N GLU A 24 -8.84 -16.77 14.81
CA GLU A 24 -7.69 -17.69 14.91
C GLU A 24 -6.89 -17.76 13.60
N LEU A 25 -7.56 -17.96 12.47
CA LEU A 25 -6.93 -17.95 11.15
C LEU A 25 -6.21 -16.62 10.88
N TYR A 26 -6.85 -15.50 11.22
CA TYR A 26 -6.26 -14.19 11.02
C TYR A 26 -5.07 -13.94 11.95
N LYS A 27 -5.07 -14.44 13.19
CA LYS A 27 -3.89 -14.45 14.07
C LYS A 27 -2.76 -15.28 13.48
N ALA A 28 -3.08 -16.43 12.89
CA ALA A 28 -2.15 -17.31 12.20
C ALA A 28 -1.71 -16.79 10.81
N ARG A 29 -2.10 -15.54 10.42
CA ARG A 29 -1.80 -14.90 9.14
C ARG A 29 -2.41 -15.57 7.91
N VAL A 30 -3.46 -16.31 8.10
CA VAL A 30 -4.27 -16.86 7.03
C VAL A 30 -5.44 -15.92 6.76
N ASN A 31 -5.61 -15.52 5.50
CA ASN A 31 -6.74 -14.69 5.06
C ASN A 31 -7.90 -15.61 4.70
N PRO A 32 -8.95 -15.70 5.52
CA PRO A 32 -10.04 -16.63 5.27
C PRO A 32 -10.91 -16.18 4.10
N VAL A 33 -11.42 -17.16 3.35
CA VAL A 33 -12.53 -16.96 2.42
C VAL A 33 -13.81 -17.31 3.19
N THR A 34 -14.76 -16.39 3.23
CA THR A 34 -15.99 -16.54 4.02
C THR A 34 -17.20 -16.07 3.25
N SER A 35 -18.36 -16.61 3.59
CA SER A 35 -19.65 -16.19 3.05
C SER A 35 -20.40 -15.36 4.08
N PHE A 36 -20.78 -14.14 3.71
CA PHE A 36 -21.63 -13.29 4.51
C PHE A 36 -23.03 -13.17 3.88
N PRO A 37 -24.10 -13.23 4.69
CA PRO A 37 -25.44 -12.97 4.19
C PRO A 37 -25.53 -11.63 3.48
N GLY A 38 -26.10 -11.62 2.29
CA GLY A 38 -26.25 -10.41 1.47
C GLY A 38 -24.99 -9.91 0.73
N GLN A 39 -23.79 -10.39 1.06
CA GLN A 39 -22.54 -9.98 0.41
C GLN A 39 -21.94 -11.07 -0.47
N GLY A 40 -22.31 -12.32 -0.26
CA GLY A 40 -21.75 -13.47 -0.96
C GLY A 40 -20.41 -13.93 -0.41
N ILE A 41 -19.65 -14.63 -1.24
CA ILE A 41 -18.34 -15.19 -0.88
C ILE A 41 -17.26 -14.14 -1.12
N VAL A 42 -16.51 -13.82 -0.07
CA VAL A 42 -15.47 -12.77 -0.07
C VAL A 42 -14.17 -13.28 0.54
N LEU A 43 -13.04 -12.74 0.09
CA LEU A 43 -11.77 -12.86 0.79
C LEU A 43 -11.77 -11.85 1.94
N PHE A 44 -11.59 -12.33 3.17
CA PHE A 44 -11.69 -11.51 4.37
C PHE A 44 -10.37 -11.48 5.13
N GLY A 45 -9.42 -10.70 4.62
CA GLY A 45 -8.11 -10.51 5.25
C GLY A 45 -7.11 -9.86 4.29
N ASP A 46 -6.08 -9.23 4.84
CA ASP A 46 -5.07 -8.47 4.09
C ASP A 46 -3.63 -8.73 4.56
N LYS A 47 -3.42 -9.77 5.35
CA LYS A 47 -2.09 -10.12 5.88
C LYS A 47 -1.23 -10.84 4.84
N THR A 48 0.07 -10.55 4.87
CA THR A 48 1.10 -11.37 4.23
C THR A 48 1.63 -12.41 5.21
N ALA A 49 2.44 -13.36 4.72
CA ALA A 49 3.10 -14.35 5.58
C ALA A 49 4.20 -13.76 6.48
N GLN A 50 4.56 -12.48 6.31
CA GLN A 50 5.61 -11.84 7.09
C GLN A 50 5.22 -11.70 8.57
N SER A 51 6.04 -12.28 9.46
CA SER A 51 5.79 -12.27 10.91
C SER A 51 6.27 -10.99 11.59
N LYS A 52 7.34 -10.37 11.10
CA LYS A 52 7.88 -9.12 11.67
C LYS A 52 6.99 -7.93 11.29
N PRO A 53 6.70 -7.01 12.23
CA PRO A 53 5.97 -5.79 11.92
C PRO A 53 6.75 -4.95 10.90
N SER A 54 6.13 -4.68 9.75
CA SER A 54 6.69 -3.79 8.74
C SER A 54 5.56 -3.27 7.84
N ALA A 55 5.87 -2.32 6.95
CA ALA A 55 4.92 -1.85 5.96
C ALA A 55 4.47 -2.97 5.00
N PHE A 56 5.30 -4.00 4.81
CA PHE A 56 5.05 -5.14 3.92
C PHE A 56 4.27 -6.29 4.58
N ASP A 57 3.80 -6.14 5.81
CA ASP A 57 2.94 -7.12 6.47
C ASP A 57 1.52 -7.14 5.91
N ARG A 58 1.20 -6.22 4.99
CA ARG A 58 -0.10 -6.07 4.32
C ARG A 58 0.01 -6.31 2.82
N ILE A 59 -0.99 -7.01 2.27
CA ILE A 59 -1.04 -7.38 0.85
C ILE A 59 -1.12 -6.14 -0.04
N ASN A 60 -1.90 -5.12 0.32
CA ASN A 60 -2.04 -3.90 -0.47
C ASN A 60 -0.69 -3.21 -0.69
N VAL A 61 0.11 -3.08 0.37
CA VAL A 61 1.44 -2.47 0.28
C VAL A 61 2.38 -3.33 -0.56
N ARG A 62 2.42 -4.66 -0.30
CA ARG A 62 3.31 -5.56 -1.04
C ARG A 62 3.01 -5.55 -2.54
N ARG A 63 1.73 -5.62 -2.92
CA ARG A 63 1.33 -5.58 -4.33
C ARG A 63 1.60 -4.23 -4.97
N LEU A 64 1.38 -3.13 -4.23
CA LEU A 64 1.72 -1.80 -4.70
C LEU A 64 3.20 -1.73 -5.06
N PHE A 65 4.09 -2.14 -4.16
CA PHE A 65 5.54 -2.11 -4.40
C PHE A 65 5.94 -2.97 -5.60
N ILE A 66 5.39 -4.17 -5.77
CA ILE A 66 5.68 -5.02 -6.95
C ILE A 66 5.33 -4.29 -8.26
N VAL A 67 4.20 -3.57 -8.29
CA VAL A 67 3.78 -2.81 -9.48
C VAL A 67 4.70 -1.62 -9.71
N LEU A 68 5.04 -0.88 -8.64
CA LEU A 68 5.92 0.29 -8.74
C LEU A 68 7.33 -0.11 -9.16
N GLU A 69 7.92 -1.11 -8.53
CA GLU A 69 9.24 -1.65 -8.88
C GLU A 69 9.31 -2.06 -10.37
N LYS A 70 8.30 -2.78 -10.83
CA LYS A 70 8.23 -3.22 -12.23
C LYS A 70 8.11 -2.04 -13.20
N ALA A 71 7.26 -1.07 -12.90
CA ALA A 71 7.06 0.10 -13.75
C ALA A 71 8.32 0.97 -13.81
N VAL A 72 8.92 1.28 -12.65
CA VAL A 72 10.14 2.08 -12.55
C VAL A 72 11.32 1.36 -13.19
N SER A 73 11.48 0.05 -12.97
CA SER A 73 12.55 -0.74 -13.63
C SER A 73 12.42 -0.73 -15.14
N THR A 74 11.19 -0.75 -15.66
CA THR A 74 10.98 -0.65 -17.11
C THR A 74 11.34 0.74 -17.63
N ALA A 75 10.98 1.79 -16.91
CA ALA A 75 11.34 3.16 -17.24
C ALA A 75 12.86 3.39 -17.16
N ALA A 76 13.52 2.85 -16.13
CA ALA A 76 14.97 2.96 -15.94
C ALA A 76 15.78 2.30 -17.07
N LYS A 77 15.24 1.30 -17.76
CA LYS A 77 15.92 0.67 -18.91
C LYS A 77 16.19 1.64 -20.07
N PHE A 78 15.38 2.68 -20.21
CA PHE A 78 15.59 3.70 -21.25
C PHE A 78 16.76 4.63 -20.95
N GLN A 79 17.28 4.61 -19.72
CA GLN A 79 18.46 5.38 -19.30
C GLN A 79 19.77 4.59 -19.45
N LEU A 80 19.70 3.31 -19.83
CA LEU A 80 20.90 2.50 -20.06
C LEU A 80 21.66 3.04 -21.24
N PHE A 81 22.99 3.18 -21.06
CA PHE A 81 23.95 3.70 -22.03
C PHE A 81 23.89 5.22 -22.26
N GLU A 82 23.03 5.95 -21.53
CA GLU A 82 23.06 7.40 -21.46
C GLU A 82 24.15 7.89 -20.50
N PHE A 83 24.55 9.15 -20.63
CA PHE A 83 25.53 9.76 -19.73
C PHE A 83 24.89 10.01 -18.34
N ASN A 84 25.65 9.79 -17.27
CA ASN A 84 25.20 10.13 -15.91
C ASN A 84 25.47 11.62 -15.64
N ASP A 85 24.69 12.48 -16.23
CA ASP A 85 24.73 13.93 -16.07
C ASP A 85 23.45 14.45 -15.37
N GLU A 86 23.45 15.74 -15.06
CA GLU A 86 22.30 16.40 -14.42
C GLU A 86 21.04 16.32 -15.30
N PHE A 87 21.22 16.40 -16.62
CA PHE A 87 20.12 16.34 -17.59
C PHE A 87 19.42 14.98 -17.55
N THR A 88 20.18 13.89 -17.62
CA THR A 88 19.63 12.51 -17.56
C THR A 88 18.97 12.23 -16.21
N ARG A 89 19.56 12.70 -15.10
CA ARG A 89 18.97 12.59 -13.77
C ARG A 89 17.65 13.36 -13.65
N ALA A 90 17.60 14.59 -14.19
CA ALA A 90 16.37 15.37 -14.23
C ALA A 90 15.30 14.74 -15.13
N GLN A 91 15.68 14.20 -16.29
CA GLN A 91 14.78 13.49 -17.18
C GLN A 91 14.17 12.25 -16.49
N PHE A 92 14.97 11.48 -15.77
CA PHE A 92 14.46 10.33 -14.99
C PHE A 92 13.47 10.76 -13.90
N ARG A 93 13.77 11.80 -13.12
CA ARG A 93 12.85 12.35 -12.12
C ARG A 93 11.53 12.79 -12.78
N ASN A 94 11.61 13.54 -13.86
CA ASN A 94 10.44 14.03 -14.60
C ASN A 94 9.58 12.90 -15.20
N LEU A 95 10.16 11.72 -15.41
CA LEU A 95 9.43 10.53 -15.85
C LEU A 95 8.75 9.81 -14.67
N VAL A 96 9.44 9.68 -13.53
CA VAL A 96 8.97 8.90 -12.39
C VAL A 96 7.98 9.67 -11.51
N GLU A 97 8.23 10.97 -11.26
CA GLU A 97 7.38 11.77 -10.37
C GLU A 97 5.91 11.85 -10.82
N PRO A 98 5.56 12.12 -12.10
CA PRO A 98 4.17 12.16 -12.53
C PRO A 98 3.46 10.82 -12.34
N PHE A 99 4.17 9.70 -12.58
CA PHE A 99 3.64 8.37 -12.35
C PHE A 99 3.33 8.12 -10.86
N LEU A 100 4.25 8.47 -9.95
CA LEU A 100 4.01 8.36 -8.52
C LEU A 100 2.89 9.28 -8.03
N ARG A 101 2.78 10.48 -8.62
CA ARG A 101 1.70 11.44 -8.33
C ARG A 101 0.33 10.92 -8.77
N ASP A 102 0.25 10.23 -9.91
CA ASP A 102 -0.98 9.55 -10.34
C ASP A 102 -1.38 8.44 -9.35
N VAL A 103 -0.41 7.64 -8.90
CA VAL A 103 -0.63 6.60 -7.89
C VAL A 103 -1.07 7.21 -6.55
N GLN A 104 -0.51 8.36 -6.16
CA GLN A 104 -0.95 9.12 -4.98
C GLN A 104 -2.39 9.61 -5.15
N GLY A 105 -2.73 10.17 -6.30
CA GLY A 105 -4.10 10.61 -6.64
C GLY A 105 -5.12 9.46 -6.58
N ARG A 106 -4.70 8.24 -6.91
CA ARG A 106 -5.51 7.01 -6.77
C ARG A 106 -5.51 6.45 -5.34
N ARG A 107 -4.98 7.18 -4.36
CA ARG A 107 -4.92 6.79 -2.94
C ARG A 107 -4.03 5.56 -2.66
N GLY A 108 -3.10 5.22 -3.54
CA GLY A 108 -2.12 4.16 -3.31
C GLY A 108 -1.00 4.57 -2.37
N LEU A 109 -0.61 5.85 -2.43
CA LEU A 109 0.44 6.47 -1.64
C LEU A 109 -0.13 7.62 -0.81
N THR A 110 0.43 7.83 0.38
CA THR A 110 0.18 9.04 1.18
C THR A 110 1.15 10.14 0.78
N ASP A 111 2.41 9.76 0.56
CA ASP A 111 3.50 10.67 0.23
C ASP A 111 4.63 9.92 -0.48
N PHE A 112 5.45 10.64 -1.26
CA PHE A 112 6.63 10.08 -1.91
C PHE A 112 7.71 11.14 -2.11
N SER A 113 8.95 10.71 -2.25
CA SER A 113 10.09 11.55 -2.61
C SER A 113 11.02 10.77 -3.55
N VAL A 114 11.50 11.43 -4.60
CA VAL A 114 12.47 10.87 -5.55
C VAL A 114 13.75 11.69 -5.44
N VAL A 115 14.83 11.05 -5.04
CA VAL A 115 16.17 11.63 -4.95
C VAL A 115 17.03 11.02 -6.06
N CYS A 116 17.42 11.84 -7.02
CA CYS A 116 18.31 11.47 -8.10
C CYS A 116 19.11 12.71 -8.49
N ASP A 117 20.12 13.00 -7.70
CA ASP A 117 20.97 14.19 -7.82
C ASP A 117 22.44 13.85 -7.50
N ASP A 118 23.27 14.86 -7.32
CA ASP A 118 24.69 14.67 -7.00
C ASP A 118 24.94 14.06 -5.63
N SER A 119 23.95 14.09 -4.72
CA SER A 119 24.09 13.52 -3.38
C SER A 119 24.17 11.99 -3.40
N ASN A 120 23.45 11.33 -4.32
CA ASN A 120 23.46 9.87 -4.48
C ASN A 120 24.22 9.41 -5.74
N ASN A 121 24.62 10.34 -6.65
CA ASN A 121 25.49 10.07 -7.79
C ASN A 121 26.79 10.87 -7.65
N THR A 122 27.63 10.46 -6.70
CA THR A 122 28.96 11.04 -6.48
C THR A 122 29.93 10.66 -7.61
N GLY A 123 31.07 11.36 -7.71
CA GLY A 123 32.11 11.03 -8.69
C GLY A 123 32.49 9.56 -8.72
N ASP A 124 32.63 8.92 -7.55
CA ASP A 124 32.94 7.48 -7.44
C ASP A 124 31.85 6.58 -8.03
N VAL A 125 30.59 6.99 -7.98
CA VAL A 125 29.44 6.27 -8.58
C VAL A 125 29.48 6.41 -10.09
N ILE A 126 29.75 7.61 -10.57
CA ILE A 126 29.87 7.92 -12.01
C ILE A 126 31.08 7.17 -12.61
N ASP A 127 32.22 7.15 -11.94
CA ASP A 127 33.42 6.44 -12.38
C ASP A 127 33.24 4.91 -12.46
N ARG A 128 32.30 4.38 -11.66
CA ARG A 128 31.89 2.97 -11.77
C ARG A 128 30.82 2.70 -12.82
N ASN A 129 30.44 3.69 -13.61
CA ASN A 129 29.34 3.62 -14.57
C ASN A 129 28.00 3.20 -13.94
N GLU A 130 27.75 3.63 -12.68
CA GLU A 130 26.52 3.37 -11.96
C GLU A 130 25.61 4.61 -12.01
N PHE A 131 24.30 4.37 -12.07
CA PHE A 131 23.25 5.38 -11.91
C PHE A 131 22.41 5.02 -10.71
N ARG A 132 22.24 5.94 -9.76
CA ARG A 132 21.50 5.72 -8.53
C ARG A 132 20.33 6.68 -8.41
N ALA A 133 19.18 6.11 -8.12
CA ALA A 133 17.96 6.86 -7.78
C ALA A 133 17.30 6.24 -6.55
N ASP A 134 17.04 7.05 -5.53
CA ASP A 134 16.38 6.63 -4.31
C ASP A 134 14.93 7.10 -4.34
N ILE A 135 13.99 6.15 -4.20
CA ILE A 135 12.57 6.42 -4.22
C ILE A 135 11.99 6.08 -2.86
N PHE A 136 11.64 7.11 -2.10
CA PHE A 136 11.02 6.99 -0.78
C PHE A 136 9.50 7.02 -0.94
N ILE A 137 8.83 6.04 -0.35
CA ILE A 137 7.38 5.84 -0.52
C ILE A 137 6.73 5.63 0.84
N LYS A 138 5.68 6.42 1.12
CA LYS A 138 4.77 6.19 2.24
C LYS A 138 3.48 5.57 1.70
N PRO A 139 3.28 4.26 1.84
CA PRO A 139 2.08 3.60 1.34
C PRO A 139 0.86 3.95 2.19
N ALA A 140 -0.32 4.01 1.55
CA ALA A 140 -1.58 4.11 2.27
C ALA A 140 -1.85 2.80 3.02
N ARG A 141 -2.30 2.91 4.28
CA ARG A 141 -2.61 1.76 5.14
C ARG A 141 -4.09 1.42 5.07
N SER A 142 -4.40 0.12 5.06
CA SER A 142 -5.76 -0.39 5.20
C SER A 142 -6.27 -0.27 6.64
N ILE A 143 -7.57 -0.07 6.80
CA ILE A 143 -8.24 -0.05 8.10
C ILE A 143 -8.52 -1.51 8.49
N ASN A 144 -8.03 -1.93 9.66
CA ASN A 144 -8.26 -3.28 10.19
C ASN A 144 -9.14 -3.29 11.43
N PHE A 145 -9.20 -2.17 12.16
CA PHE A 145 -10.00 -2.03 13.37
C PHE A 145 -10.87 -0.78 13.24
N ILE A 146 -12.14 -0.93 13.54
CA ILE A 146 -13.10 0.17 13.61
C ILE A 146 -13.62 0.22 15.05
N GLN A 147 -13.33 1.31 15.75
CA GLN A 147 -13.87 1.58 17.06
C GLN A 147 -15.01 2.58 16.92
N LEU A 148 -16.19 2.21 17.38
CA LEU A 148 -17.38 3.05 17.37
C LEU A 148 -17.78 3.35 18.82
N ASN A 149 -17.76 4.62 19.19
CA ASN A 149 -18.19 5.08 20.50
C ASN A 149 -19.59 5.69 20.39
N PHE A 150 -20.55 5.08 21.03
CA PHE A 150 -21.92 5.62 21.12
C PHE A 150 -22.10 6.25 22.51
N ILE A 151 -22.28 7.56 22.53
CA ILE A 151 -22.46 8.32 23.77
C ILE A 151 -23.92 8.81 23.80
N ALA A 152 -24.68 8.33 24.79
CA ALA A 152 -26.03 8.82 25.03
C ALA A 152 -25.94 10.09 25.88
N THR A 153 -26.46 11.21 25.37
CA THR A 153 -26.52 12.48 26.09
C THR A 153 -27.93 12.73 26.62
N ARG A 154 -28.05 13.52 27.71
CA ARG A 154 -29.33 13.95 28.20
C ARG A 154 -29.91 15.03 27.27
N SER A 155 -31.24 15.11 27.22
CA SER A 155 -31.94 16.20 26.48
C SER A 155 -31.53 17.57 27.05
N GLY A 156 -31.05 18.46 26.16
CA GLY A 156 -30.63 19.83 26.54
C GLY A 156 -29.13 20.06 26.65
N VAL A 157 -28.29 19.03 26.50
CA VAL A 157 -26.81 19.19 26.43
C VAL A 157 -26.39 19.41 24.99
N ALA A 158 -25.60 20.44 24.72
CA ALA A 158 -25.04 20.69 23.38
C ALA A 158 -23.96 19.65 23.08
N PHE A 159 -23.95 19.07 21.85
CA PHE A 159 -22.98 18.06 21.44
C PHE A 159 -21.53 18.53 21.49
N SER A 160 -21.28 19.86 21.40
CA SER A 160 -19.96 20.47 21.55
C SER A 160 -19.33 20.30 22.93
N GLU A 161 -20.16 20.16 24.01
CA GLU A 161 -19.69 19.95 25.36
C GLU A 161 -19.27 18.50 25.62
N VAL A 162 -19.81 17.56 24.87
CA VAL A 162 -19.51 16.11 24.99
C VAL A 162 -18.26 15.72 24.19
N ALA A 163 -17.95 16.45 23.12
CA ALA A 163 -16.82 16.19 22.24
C ALA A 163 -15.47 16.75 22.77
N GLY A 164 -15.50 17.57 23.82
CA GLY A 164 -14.33 18.28 24.39
C GLY A 164 -13.75 17.68 25.68
N SER A 165 -14.21 16.48 26.10
CA SER A 165 -13.70 15.78 27.29
C SER A 165 -12.84 14.58 26.94
#